data_aa4901c70ea57a685affbbdd1095c84e
#
_entry.id   aa4901c70ea57a685affbbdd1095c84e
#
_cell.length_a   1.000
_cell.length_b   1.000
_cell.length_c   1.000
_cell.angle_alpha   90.00
_cell.angle_beta   90.00
_cell.angle_gamma   90.00
#
_symmetry.space_group_name_H-M   'P 1'
#
loop_
_entity.id
_entity.type
_entity.pdbx_description
1 polymer ?
#
loop_
_entity_poly.entity_id
_entity_poly.type
_entity_poly.pdbx_seq_one_letter_code
_entity_poly.pdbx_strand_id
1 'polypeptide(L)'
;MSQHSAGARFRQAVKESNPLAVVGCVNAYFARLATQSGFKAIYLSGGGVAACSCGIPDLGITTMEDVLIDARRITDNVDTPLLVDIDVGWGGAFNIARTIRNFERAGVAAVHIEDQVAQKRCGHRPNKAIVSKDEMVDRIKAAVDARIDENFVIMARTDALAVEGLDAAIERAQACVEAGADMIFPEAMTDLNMYRQFADAVKVPVLANITEFGATPLYTQSELAANGVSLVLYPLSSFRAASKAALNVYEAIMRDGTQAAVVDSMQTRAELYEHLNYHAFEQKLDKLFQK
;
A
#
# COMPACT_ATOMS: atom_id res chain seq x y z
N MET A 1 -18.53 -21.52 -8.51
CA MET A 1 -17.15 -21.47 -7.97
C MET A 1 -17.16 -20.44 -6.87
N SER A 2 -16.84 -20.82 -5.62
CA SER A 2 -16.72 -19.84 -4.55
C SER A 2 -15.52 -18.94 -4.88
N GLN A 3 -15.79 -17.69 -5.23
CA GLN A 3 -14.74 -16.69 -5.36
C GLN A 3 -14.11 -16.55 -3.98
N HIS A 4 -12.82 -16.90 -3.86
CA HIS A 4 -12.09 -16.66 -2.64
C HIS A 4 -12.15 -15.16 -2.31
N SER A 5 -12.29 -14.81 -1.04
CA SER A 5 -12.29 -13.41 -0.60
C SER A 5 -11.00 -12.68 -1.01
N ALA A 6 -11.03 -11.35 -1.01
CA ALA A 6 -9.85 -10.56 -1.34
C ALA A 6 -8.67 -10.89 -0.42
N GLY A 7 -8.92 -11.07 0.88
CA GLY A 7 -7.92 -11.51 1.85
C GLY A 7 -7.34 -12.88 1.52
N ALA A 8 -8.18 -13.85 1.16
CA ALA A 8 -7.72 -15.19 0.75
C ALA A 8 -6.82 -15.12 -0.49
N ARG A 9 -7.16 -14.29 -1.50
CA ARG A 9 -6.31 -14.10 -2.68
C ARG A 9 -4.97 -13.46 -2.33
N PHE A 10 -4.95 -12.50 -1.39
CA PHE A 10 -3.71 -11.88 -0.91
C PHE A 10 -2.80 -12.90 -0.22
N ARG A 11 -3.34 -13.68 0.71
CA ARG A 11 -2.60 -14.76 1.42
C ARG A 11 -2.04 -15.80 0.44
N GLN A 12 -2.82 -16.16 -0.58
CA GLN A 12 -2.38 -17.08 -1.61
C GLN A 12 -1.23 -16.48 -2.45
N ALA A 13 -1.33 -15.20 -2.84
CA ALA A 13 -0.26 -14.51 -3.57
C ALA A 13 1.05 -14.46 -2.76
N VAL A 14 0.97 -14.19 -1.45
CA VAL A 14 2.15 -14.24 -0.55
C VAL A 14 2.75 -15.64 -0.51
N LYS A 15 1.92 -16.68 -0.39
CA LYS A 15 2.38 -18.08 -0.31
C LYS A 15 3.04 -18.58 -1.61
N GLU A 16 2.55 -18.12 -2.76
CA GLU A 16 3.03 -18.55 -4.09
C GLU A 16 4.23 -17.74 -4.60
N SER A 17 4.62 -16.68 -3.90
CA SER A 17 5.69 -15.77 -4.32
C SER A 17 6.87 -15.83 -3.35
N ASN A 18 8.07 -15.51 -3.87
CA ASN A 18 9.28 -15.47 -3.03
C ASN A 18 10.27 -14.40 -3.54
N PRO A 19 10.13 -13.15 -3.06
CA PRO A 19 9.02 -12.55 -2.30
C PRO A 19 7.87 -12.10 -3.22
N LEU A 20 6.73 -11.71 -2.63
CA LEU A 20 5.65 -11.06 -3.35
C LEU A 20 5.98 -9.59 -3.61
N ALA A 21 6.06 -9.19 -4.87
CA ALA A 21 6.15 -7.77 -5.24
C ALA A 21 4.78 -7.10 -5.12
N VAL A 22 4.72 -6.02 -4.33
CA VAL A 22 3.51 -5.20 -4.13
C VAL A 22 3.81 -3.79 -4.62
N VAL A 23 3.04 -3.27 -5.58
CA VAL A 23 3.28 -1.96 -6.18
C VAL A 23 2.19 -0.96 -5.83
N GLY A 24 2.61 0.28 -5.55
CA GLY A 24 1.72 1.38 -5.21
C GLY A 24 0.92 1.89 -6.41
N CYS A 25 -0.37 2.10 -6.18
CA CYS A 25 -1.33 2.66 -7.12
C CYS A 25 -2.03 3.85 -6.48
N VAL A 26 -1.99 5.01 -7.11
CA VAL A 26 -2.59 6.24 -6.57
C VAL A 26 -4.05 6.44 -7.00
N ASN A 27 -4.57 5.61 -7.91
CA ASN A 27 -5.96 5.62 -8.36
C ASN A 27 -6.29 4.33 -9.13
N ALA A 28 -7.55 4.18 -9.54
CA ALA A 28 -8.06 3.02 -10.25
C ALA A 28 -7.35 2.75 -11.59
N TYR A 29 -6.93 3.79 -12.33
CA TYR A 29 -6.23 3.60 -13.59
C TYR A 29 -4.82 3.01 -13.38
N PHE A 30 -4.07 3.52 -12.38
CA PHE A 30 -2.76 2.94 -12.01
C PHE A 30 -2.91 1.49 -11.49
N ALA A 31 -3.99 1.18 -10.76
CA ALA A 31 -4.28 -0.18 -10.33
C ALA A 31 -4.51 -1.12 -11.52
N ARG A 32 -5.23 -0.66 -12.54
CA ARG A 32 -5.43 -1.41 -13.79
C ARG A 32 -4.12 -1.65 -14.53
N LEU A 33 -3.27 -0.63 -14.67
CA LEU A 33 -1.94 -0.77 -15.28
C LEU A 33 -1.08 -1.79 -14.54
N ALA A 34 -1.04 -1.71 -13.20
CA ALA A 34 -0.28 -2.66 -12.38
C ALA A 34 -0.79 -4.09 -12.54
N THR A 35 -2.11 -4.29 -12.55
CA THR A 35 -2.73 -5.61 -12.76
C THR A 35 -2.36 -6.18 -14.14
N GLN A 36 -2.45 -5.37 -15.19
CA GLN A 36 -2.09 -5.77 -16.56
C GLN A 36 -0.59 -6.01 -16.74
N SER A 37 0.25 -5.37 -15.92
CA SER A 37 1.69 -5.64 -15.86
C SER A 37 2.04 -6.95 -15.11
N GLY A 38 1.05 -7.66 -14.56
CA GLY A 38 1.23 -8.97 -13.93
C GLY A 38 1.49 -8.93 -12.42
N PHE A 39 1.36 -7.79 -11.75
CA PHE A 39 1.45 -7.73 -10.30
C PHE A 39 0.30 -8.51 -9.66
N LYS A 40 0.63 -9.37 -8.69
CA LYS A 40 -0.34 -10.21 -7.96
C LYS A 40 -0.92 -9.54 -6.71
N ALA A 41 -0.38 -8.39 -6.31
CA ALA A 41 -0.90 -7.54 -5.25
C ALA A 41 -0.53 -6.07 -5.51
N ILE A 42 -1.40 -5.17 -5.09
CA ILE A 42 -1.25 -3.72 -5.23
C ILE A 42 -1.42 -3.02 -3.89
N TYR A 43 -1.01 -1.76 -3.82
CA TYR A 43 -0.98 -0.99 -2.58
C TYR A 43 -1.55 0.41 -2.75
N LEU A 44 -2.35 0.87 -1.78
CA LEU A 44 -2.78 2.26 -1.66
C LEU A 44 -2.10 2.90 -0.43
N SER A 45 -1.19 3.83 -0.70
CA SER A 45 -0.47 4.59 0.31
C SER A 45 -1.30 5.71 0.89
N GLY A 46 -1.36 5.87 2.21
CA GLY A 46 -1.93 7.06 2.86
C GLY A 46 -1.24 8.35 2.43
N GLY A 47 0.10 8.35 2.39
CA GLY A 47 0.88 9.47 1.84
C GLY A 47 0.63 9.71 0.34
N GLY A 48 0.33 8.65 -0.42
CA GLY A 48 -0.08 8.74 -1.83
C GLY A 48 -1.45 9.44 -1.97
N VAL A 49 -2.43 9.09 -1.15
CA VAL A 49 -3.75 9.75 -1.10
C VAL A 49 -3.59 11.21 -0.70
N ALA A 50 -2.84 11.50 0.36
CA ALA A 50 -2.58 12.86 0.80
C ALA A 50 -2.01 13.73 -0.34
N ALA A 51 -0.97 13.25 -1.03
CA ALA A 51 -0.30 14.01 -2.08
C ALA A 51 -1.09 14.07 -3.38
N CYS A 52 -1.63 12.94 -3.87
CA CYS A 52 -2.25 12.83 -5.20
C CYS A 52 -3.70 13.29 -5.20
N SER A 53 -4.50 12.81 -4.24
CA SER A 53 -5.95 13.05 -4.23
C SER A 53 -6.32 14.35 -3.52
N CYS A 54 -5.58 14.70 -2.44
CA CYS A 54 -5.88 15.87 -1.61
C CYS A 54 -4.92 17.06 -1.83
N GLY A 55 -3.73 16.84 -2.42
CA GLY A 55 -2.73 17.89 -2.63
C GLY A 55 -2.12 18.44 -1.33
N ILE A 56 -2.05 17.62 -0.27
CA ILE A 56 -1.57 17.98 1.07
C ILE A 56 -0.40 17.09 1.50
N PRO A 57 0.43 17.54 2.47
CA PRO A 57 1.52 16.74 2.99
C PRO A 57 1.02 15.55 3.83
N ASP A 58 1.82 14.46 3.83
CA ASP A 58 1.60 13.25 4.63
C ASP A 58 1.96 13.49 6.12
N LEU A 59 1.02 14.06 6.87
CA LEU A 59 1.18 14.44 8.29
C LEU A 59 -0.05 14.05 9.14
N GLY A 60 -0.78 12.99 8.76
CA GLY A 60 -1.98 12.56 9.47
C GLY A 60 -3.17 13.52 9.31
N ILE A 61 -3.23 14.26 8.19
CA ILE A 61 -4.29 15.22 7.90
C ILE A 61 -5.49 14.54 7.23
N THR A 62 -5.24 13.49 6.45
CA THR A 62 -6.28 12.72 5.77
C THR A 62 -7.18 12.00 6.76
N THR A 63 -8.43 11.86 6.36
CA THR A 63 -9.44 11.10 7.10
C THR A 63 -9.56 9.67 6.55
N MET A 64 -10.23 8.79 7.31
CA MET A 64 -10.61 7.46 6.82
C MET A 64 -11.34 7.53 5.48
N GLU A 65 -12.26 8.50 5.32
CA GLU A 65 -13.09 8.60 4.12
C GLU A 65 -12.27 9.00 2.89
N ASP A 66 -11.25 9.85 3.03
CA ASP A 66 -10.36 10.22 1.92
C ASP A 66 -9.69 8.97 1.33
N VAL A 67 -9.16 8.09 2.19
CA VAL A 67 -8.50 6.85 1.75
C VAL A 67 -9.53 5.82 1.26
N LEU A 68 -10.68 5.71 1.91
CA LEU A 68 -11.72 4.74 1.58
C LEU A 68 -12.36 5.02 0.21
N ILE A 69 -12.50 6.28 -0.19
CA ILE A 69 -13.00 6.66 -1.53
C ILE A 69 -12.08 6.11 -2.61
N ASP A 70 -10.77 6.30 -2.49
CA ASP A 70 -9.82 5.79 -3.48
C ASP A 70 -9.70 4.27 -3.44
N ALA A 71 -9.75 3.65 -2.25
CA ALA A 71 -9.79 2.20 -2.11
C ALA A 71 -10.98 1.58 -2.85
N ARG A 72 -12.19 2.12 -2.70
CA ARG A 72 -13.41 1.68 -3.42
C ARG A 72 -13.26 1.80 -4.92
N ARG A 73 -12.76 2.94 -5.42
CA ARG A 73 -12.51 3.14 -6.85
C ARG A 73 -11.54 2.10 -7.43
N ILE A 74 -10.54 1.69 -6.65
CA ILE A 74 -9.58 0.66 -7.05
C ILE A 74 -10.26 -0.71 -7.06
N THR A 75 -10.88 -1.13 -5.97
CA THR A 75 -11.48 -2.47 -5.83
C THR A 75 -12.68 -2.70 -6.75
N ASP A 76 -13.41 -1.64 -7.12
CA ASP A 76 -14.47 -1.71 -8.13
C ASP A 76 -13.95 -1.96 -9.56
N ASN A 77 -12.65 -1.75 -9.81
CA ASN A 77 -12.07 -1.83 -11.15
C ASN A 77 -11.14 -3.02 -11.38
N VAL A 78 -10.57 -3.61 -10.31
CA VAL A 78 -9.61 -4.72 -10.42
C VAL A 78 -9.84 -5.74 -9.31
N ASP A 79 -9.64 -7.03 -9.64
CA ASP A 79 -9.70 -8.14 -8.68
C ASP A 79 -8.37 -8.38 -7.96
N THR A 80 -7.29 -7.72 -8.38
CA THR A 80 -5.96 -7.82 -7.76
C THR A 80 -6.05 -7.37 -6.30
N PRO A 81 -5.62 -8.21 -5.33
CA PRO A 81 -5.77 -7.90 -3.91
C PRO A 81 -5.07 -6.60 -3.54
N LEU A 82 -5.79 -5.73 -2.83
CA LEU A 82 -5.34 -4.41 -2.40
C LEU A 82 -4.92 -4.43 -0.92
N LEU A 83 -3.67 -4.02 -0.64
CA LEU A 83 -3.18 -3.64 0.68
C LEU A 83 -3.33 -2.12 0.86
N VAL A 84 -3.86 -1.67 1.99
CA VAL A 84 -4.11 -0.24 2.25
C VAL A 84 -3.40 0.22 3.53
N ASP A 85 -2.81 1.41 3.47
CA ASP A 85 -2.32 2.18 4.60
C ASP A 85 -3.51 2.82 5.35
N ILE A 86 -3.69 2.46 6.61
CA ILE A 86 -4.73 3.04 7.45
C ILE A 86 -4.16 3.92 8.57
N ASP A 87 -2.92 4.40 8.39
CA ASP A 87 -2.22 5.22 9.38
C ASP A 87 -2.31 4.59 10.80
N VAL A 88 -2.83 5.34 11.77
CA VAL A 88 -3.06 4.88 13.14
C VAL A 88 -4.51 4.42 13.38
N GLY A 89 -5.32 4.24 12.33
CA GLY A 89 -6.72 3.81 12.41
C GLY A 89 -7.73 4.93 12.68
N TRP A 90 -7.32 6.20 12.60
CA TRP A 90 -8.13 7.43 12.77
C TRP A 90 -8.88 7.55 14.09
N GLY A 91 -8.27 7.05 15.17
CA GLY A 91 -8.80 7.25 16.54
C GLY A 91 -8.63 6.03 17.44
N GLY A 92 -9.45 5.94 18.48
CA GLY A 92 -9.40 4.85 19.45
C GLY A 92 -10.00 3.53 18.93
N ALA A 93 -10.12 2.52 19.81
CA ALA A 93 -10.51 1.15 19.47
C ALA A 93 -11.79 1.05 18.59
N PHE A 94 -12.84 1.85 18.89
CA PHE A 94 -14.08 1.84 18.09
C PHE A 94 -13.93 2.52 16.73
N ASN A 95 -13.01 3.49 16.58
CA ASN A 95 -12.66 4.05 15.29
C ASN A 95 -11.90 3.03 14.44
N ILE A 96 -10.92 2.33 15.02
CA ILE A 96 -10.20 1.23 14.39
C ILE A 96 -11.19 0.15 13.93
N ALA A 97 -12.10 -0.28 14.80
CA ALA A 97 -13.12 -1.26 14.45
C ALA A 97 -14.00 -0.81 13.27
N ARG A 98 -14.42 0.46 13.27
CA ARG A 98 -15.17 1.04 12.15
C ARG A 98 -14.34 1.05 10.86
N THR A 99 -13.08 1.42 10.95
CA THR A 99 -12.13 1.44 9.83
C THR A 99 -12.01 0.05 9.21
N ILE A 100 -11.67 -0.97 9.99
CA ILE A 100 -11.53 -2.34 9.50
C ILE A 100 -12.79 -2.80 8.75
N ARG A 101 -13.97 -2.64 9.34
CA ARG A 101 -15.25 -3.05 8.73
C ARG A 101 -15.54 -2.30 7.42
N ASN A 102 -15.18 -1.02 7.32
CA ASN A 102 -15.40 -0.24 6.11
C ASN A 102 -14.46 -0.67 4.97
N PHE A 103 -13.18 -0.89 5.26
CA PHE A 103 -12.22 -1.34 4.25
C PHE A 103 -12.50 -2.77 3.80
N GLU A 104 -12.87 -3.67 4.71
CA GLU A 104 -13.29 -5.03 4.38
C GLU A 104 -14.51 -5.03 3.45
N ARG A 105 -15.57 -4.24 3.76
CA ARG A 105 -16.75 -4.07 2.91
C ARG A 105 -16.44 -3.42 1.57
N ALA A 106 -15.40 -2.61 1.50
CA ALA A 106 -14.91 -2.03 0.26
C ALA A 106 -14.09 -3.01 -0.60
N GLY A 107 -13.99 -4.30 -0.22
CA GLY A 107 -13.26 -5.31 -0.99
C GLY A 107 -11.74 -5.25 -0.84
N VAL A 108 -11.22 -4.51 0.13
CA VAL A 108 -9.81 -4.47 0.47
C VAL A 108 -9.38 -5.83 1.02
N ALA A 109 -8.17 -6.27 0.69
CA ALA A 109 -7.64 -7.57 1.08
C ALA A 109 -6.83 -7.55 2.38
N ALA A 110 -6.13 -6.45 2.60
CA ALA A 110 -5.20 -6.27 3.70
C ALA A 110 -5.08 -4.80 4.10
N VAL A 111 -4.82 -4.55 5.36
CA VAL A 111 -4.46 -3.22 5.85
C VAL A 111 -3.20 -3.28 6.70
N HIS A 112 -2.44 -2.19 6.75
CA HIS A 112 -1.46 -2.02 7.81
C HIS A 112 -1.81 -0.83 8.68
N ILE A 113 -1.56 -0.98 9.99
CA ILE A 113 -1.75 0.03 11.03
C ILE A 113 -0.42 0.21 11.76
N GLU A 114 -0.06 1.45 12.08
CA GLU A 114 1.26 1.79 12.62
C GLU A 114 1.23 2.22 14.08
N ASP A 115 2.41 2.15 14.74
CA ASP A 115 2.61 2.52 16.14
C ASP A 115 3.01 3.99 16.34
N GLN A 116 2.91 4.85 15.32
CA GLN A 116 3.12 6.28 15.49
C GLN A 116 1.99 6.95 16.31
N VAL A 117 2.27 8.14 16.85
CA VAL A 117 1.24 9.01 17.41
C VAL A 117 0.33 9.55 16.31
N ALA A 118 -0.86 10.09 16.68
CA ALA A 118 -1.82 10.60 15.69
C ALA A 118 -1.25 11.71 14.80
N GLN A 119 -0.32 12.52 15.30
CA GLN A 119 0.43 13.52 14.52
C GLN A 119 1.64 12.87 13.84
N LYS A 120 1.37 11.81 13.09
CA LYS A 120 2.40 11.01 12.43
C LYS A 120 3.30 11.82 11.47
N ARG A 121 4.43 11.22 11.12
CA ARG A 121 5.32 11.68 10.04
C ARG A 121 5.56 10.54 9.06
N CYS A 122 5.97 10.87 7.83
CA CYS A 122 6.43 9.86 6.89
C CYS A 122 7.53 8.98 7.53
N GLY A 123 7.44 7.65 7.37
CA GLY A 123 8.30 6.68 8.02
C GLY A 123 9.80 6.84 7.78
N HIS A 124 10.20 7.51 6.70
CA HIS A 124 11.60 7.82 6.37
C HIS A 124 12.06 9.22 6.85
N ARG A 125 11.22 9.95 7.59
CA ARG A 125 11.57 11.26 8.14
C ARG A 125 12.07 11.14 9.59
N PRO A 126 12.96 12.07 10.02
CA PRO A 126 13.43 12.12 11.40
C PRO A 126 12.34 12.60 12.37
N ASN A 127 12.62 12.44 13.68
CA ASN A 127 11.78 12.93 14.77
C ASN A 127 10.36 12.33 14.77
N LYS A 128 10.24 11.04 14.47
CA LYS A 128 9.02 10.27 14.67
C LYS A 128 8.77 10.09 16.17
N ALA A 129 7.51 10.10 16.59
CA ALA A 129 7.08 9.72 17.92
C ALA A 129 6.16 8.51 17.82
N ILE A 130 6.38 7.52 18.66
CA ILE A 130 5.60 6.29 18.71
C ILE A 130 4.85 6.18 20.03
N VAL A 131 3.76 5.44 20.01
CA VAL A 131 3.01 5.11 21.23
C VAL A 131 3.69 3.98 22.01
N SER A 132 3.23 3.71 23.22
CA SER A 132 3.72 2.55 23.98
C SER A 132 3.45 1.24 23.26
N LYS A 133 4.23 0.19 23.59
CA LYS A 133 4.00 -1.17 23.07
C LYS A 133 2.57 -1.63 23.38
N ASP A 134 2.10 -1.40 24.59
CA ASP A 134 0.78 -1.82 25.04
C ASP A 134 -0.35 -1.13 24.25
N GLU A 135 -0.20 0.18 23.95
CA GLU A 135 -1.18 0.89 23.10
C GLU A 135 -1.20 0.33 21.67
N MET A 136 -0.02 0.00 21.10
CA MET A 136 0.01 -0.63 19.78
C MET A 136 -0.64 -2.02 19.80
N VAL A 137 -0.39 -2.82 20.83
CA VAL A 137 -1.05 -4.13 21.04
C VAL A 137 -2.57 -3.96 21.11
N ASP A 138 -3.07 -2.94 21.80
CA ASP A 138 -4.51 -2.67 21.89
C ASP A 138 -5.10 -2.23 20.53
N ARG A 139 -4.35 -1.46 19.71
CA ARG A 139 -4.75 -1.16 18.32
C ARG A 139 -4.91 -2.44 17.49
N ILE A 140 -3.96 -3.37 17.60
CA ILE A 140 -4.01 -4.66 16.89
C ILE A 140 -5.21 -5.49 17.37
N LYS A 141 -5.41 -5.63 18.67
CA LYS A 141 -6.57 -6.35 19.23
C LYS A 141 -7.89 -5.77 18.70
N ALA A 142 -8.04 -4.46 18.69
CA ALA A 142 -9.22 -3.78 18.17
C ALA A 142 -9.45 -4.06 16.67
N ALA A 143 -8.37 -4.11 15.89
CA ALA A 143 -8.44 -4.43 14.46
C ALA A 143 -8.82 -5.90 14.22
N VAL A 144 -8.19 -6.82 14.95
CA VAL A 144 -8.45 -8.27 14.84
C VAL A 144 -9.88 -8.63 15.27
N ASP A 145 -10.36 -8.06 16.38
CA ASP A 145 -11.73 -8.29 16.87
C ASP A 145 -12.79 -7.77 15.87
N ALA A 146 -12.47 -6.69 15.15
CA ALA A 146 -13.42 -6.05 14.23
C ALA A 146 -13.58 -6.76 12.90
N ARG A 147 -12.59 -7.56 12.44
CA ARG A 147 -12.65 -8.22 11.14
C ARG A 147 -13.72 -9.31 11.10
N ILE A 148 -14.36 -9.47 9.95
CA ILE A 148 -15.44 -10.42 9.71
C ILE A 148 -14.91 -11.62 8.90
N ASP A 149 -14.14 -11.35 7.84
CA ASP A 149 -13.46 -12.40 7.06
C ASP A 149 -12.14 -12.75 7.74
N GLU A 150 -12.02 -13.98 8.24
CA GLU A 150 -10.78 -14.49 8.85
C GLU A 150 -9.54 -14.38 7.94
N ASN A 151 -9.75 -14.30 6.62
CA ASN A 151 -8.68 -14.13 5.64
C ASN A 151 -8.24 -12.69 5.46
N PHE A 152 -9.04 -11.69 5.87
CA PHE A 152 -8.64 -10.29 5.82
C PHE A 152 -7.36 -10.08 6.64
N VAL A 153 -6.34 -9.49 6.05
CA VAL A 153 -5.01 -9.39 6.66
C VAL A 153 -4.87 -8.13 7.48
N ILE A 154 -4.52 -8.29 8.76
CA ILE A 154 -4.09 -7.21 9.65
C ILE A 154 -2.57 -7.25 9.76
N MET A 155 -1.90 -6.26 9.19
CA MET A 155 -0.44 -6.13 9.24
C MET A 155 -0.06 -5.05 10.26
N ALA A 156 0.77 -5.39 11.23
CA ALA A 156 1.29 -4.40 12.18
C ALA A 156 2.55 -3.75 11.60
N ARG A 157 2.53 -2.41 11.48
CA ARG A 157 3.69 -1.62 11.13
C ARG A 157 4.32 -1.06 12.41
N THR A 158 5.65 -1.15 12.51
CA THR A 158 6.40 -0.50 13.58
C THR A 158 7.45 0.45 13.04
N ASP A 159 7.47 1.65 13.56
CA ASP A 159 8.48 2.69 13.32
C ASP A 159 9.54 2.75 14.44
N ALA A 160 9.54 1.77 15.35
CA ALA A 160 10.36 1.74 16.54
C ALA A 160 11.87 1.64 16.27
N LEU A 161 12.30 1.08 15.13
CA LEU A 161 13.72 1.00 14.78
C LEU A 161 14.44 2.34 14.93
N ALA A 162 13.84 3.40 14.43
CA ALA A 162 14.43 4.73 14.44
C ALA A 162 14.36 5.44 15.81
N VAL A 163 13.55 4.95 16.74
CA VAL A 163 13.28 5.57 18.05
C VAL A 163 13.87 4.77 19.19
N GLU A 164 13.75 3.46 19.17
CA GLU A 164 14.10 2.55 20.28
C GLU A 164 15.15 1.50 19.86
N GLY A 165 15.48 1.38 18.57
CA GLY A 165 16.43 0.40 18.04
C GLY A 165 15.80 -0.94 17.66
N LEU A 166 16.65 -1.87 17.15
CA LEU A 166 16.20 -3.10 16.53
C LEU A 166 15.54 -4.07 17.51
N ASP A 167 16.16 -4.29 18.68
CA ASP A 167 15.65 -5.25 19.66
C ASP A 167 14.26 -4.85 20.18
N ALA A 168 14.03 -3.57 20.44
CA ALA A 168 12.73 -3.06 20.85
C ALA A 168 11.69 -3.15 19.72
N ALA A 169 12.10 -2.89 18.47
CA ALA A 169 11.22 -3.06 17.32
C ALA A 169 10.80 -4.54 17.14
N ILE A 170 11.70 -5.48 17.34
CA ILE A 170 11.42 -6.93 17.32
C ILE A 170 10.45 -7.30 18.45
N GLU A 171 10.70 -6.86 19.69
CA GLU A 171 9.83 -7.14 20.83
C GLU A 171 8.40 -6.61 20.61
N ARG A 172 8.26 -5.39 20.07
CA ARG A 172 6.95 -4.82 19.71
C ARG A 172 6.24 -5.65 18.66
N ALA A 173 6.96 -6.07 17.61
CA ALA A 173 6.41 -6.88 16.54
C ALA A 173 5.94 -8.25 17.03
N GLN A 174 6.72 -8.91 17.91
CA GLN A 174 6.32 -10.17 18.55
C GLN A 174 5.03 -10.00 19.36
N ALA A 175 4.93 -8.94 20.17
CA ALA A 175 3.72 -8.63 20.93
C ALA A 175 2.51 -8.36 20.01
N CYS A 176 2.70 -7.72 18.84
CA CYS A 176 1.65 -7.55 17.85
C CYS A 176 1.22 -8.89 17.22
N VAL A 177 2.15 -9.80 16.94
CA VAL A 177 1.85 -11.15 16.45
C VAL A 177 1.06 -11.94 17.49
N GLU A 178 1.45 -11.90 18.75
CA GLU A 178 0.70 -12.52 19.86
C GLU A 178 -0.72 -11.93 20.01
N ALA A 179 -0.89 -10.65 19.68
CA ALA A 179 -2.20 -9.98 19.66
C ALA A 179 -3.06 -10.33 18.42
N GLY A 180 -2.51 -11.08 17.46
CA GLY A 180 -3.22 -11.56 16.26
C GLY A 180 -2.88 -10.86 14.97
N ALA A 181 -1.82 -10.05 14.89
CA ALA A 181 -1.32 -9.53 13.62
C ALA A 181 -0.86 -10.69 12.72
N ASP A 182 -1.30 -10.66 11.47
CA ASP A 182 -1.02 -11.73 10.49
C ASP A 182 0.37 -11.58 9.83
N MET A 183 0.85 -10.34 9.70
CA MET A 183 2.09 -9.97 9.02
C MET A 183 2.71 -8.75 9.70
N ILE A 184 3.98 -8.50 9.45
CA ILE A 184 4.71 -7.37 10.04
C ILE A 184 5.36 -6.52 8.96
N PHE A 185 5.30 -5.20 9.18
CA PHE A 185 5.95 -4.19 8.38
C PHE A 185 6.93 -3.39 9.27
N PRO A 186 8.22 -3.78 9.34
CA PRO A 186 9.24 -2.99 10.01
C PRO A 186 9.69 -1.84 9.11
N GLU A 187 9.49 -0.61 9.55
CA GLU A 187 9.79 0.56 8.75
C GLU A 187 11.28 0.95 8.81
N ALA A 188 11.81 1.41 7.68
CA ALA A 188 13.13 2.05 7.55
C ALA A 188 14.33 1.18 7.98
N MET A 189 14.27 -0.13 7.75
CA MET A 189 15.43 -1.02 7.91
C MET A 189 16.55 -0.59 6.96
N THR A 190 17.77 -0.49 7.46
CA THR A 190 18.92 0.03 6.68
C THR A 190 19.91 -1.05 6.27
N ASP A 191 19.75 -2.27 6.76
CA ASP A 191 20.67 -3.37 6.53
C ASP A 191 19.92 -4.70 6.32
N LEU A 192 20.41 -5.55 5.42
CA LEU A 192 19.82 -6.85 5.12
C LEU A 192 19.83 -7.80 6.33
N ASN A 193 20.83 -7.72 7.18
CA ASN A 193 20.90 -8.55 8.38
C ASN A 193 19.83 -8.17 9.40
N MET A 194 19.39 -6.89 9.46
CA MET A 194 18.24 -6.49 10.27
C MET A 194 16.96 -7.20 9.82
N TYR A 195 16.71 -7.28 8.51
CA TYR A 195 15.58 -8.07 7.97
C TYR A 195 15.66 -9.54 8.37
N ARG A 196 16.87 -10.15 8.29
CA ARG A 196 17.08 -11.53 8.72
C ARG A 196 16.73 -11.73 10.18
N GLN A 197 17.30 -10.92 11.08
CA GLN A 197 17.03 -10.99 12.51
C GLN A 197 15.54 -10.81 12.81
N PHE A 198 14.91 -9.86 12.14
CA PHE A 198 13.49 -9.58 12.32
C PHE A 198 12.62 -10.76 11.87
N ALA A 199 12.83 -11.29 10.67
CA ALA A 199 12.08 -12.43 10.13
C ALA A 199 12.26 -13.69 10.98
N ASP A 200 13.49 -13.94 11.45
CA ASP A 200 13.80 -15.08 12.35
C ASP A 200 13.09 -14.98 13.70
N ALA A 201 12.83 -13.75 14.17
CA ALA A 201 12.19 -13.52 15.46
C ALA A 201 10.66 -13.59 15.40
N VAL A 202 10.02 -12.97 14.39
CA VAL A 202 8.56 -12.81 14.37
C VAL A 202 7.80 -14.03 13.81
N LYS A 203 8.43 -14.86 12.96
CA LYS A 203 7.86 -16.11 12.40
C LYS A 203 6.56 -15.94 11.59
N VAL A 204 6.27 -14.73 11.14
CA VAL A 204 5.18 -14.40 10.21
C VAL A 204 5.74 -13.66 9.01
N PRO A 205 5.01 -13.54 7.88
CA PRO A 205 5.50 -12.81 6.73
C PRO A 205 5.94 -11.38 7.07
N VAL A 206 7.13 -11.00 6.58
CA VAL A 206 7.72 -9.66 6.78
C VAL A 206 7.69 -8.91 5.45
N LEU A 207 7.25 -7.65 5.49
CA LEU A 207 7.24 -6.74 4.37
C LEU A 207 8.45 -5.80 4.45
N ALA A 208 9.19 -5.64 3.34
CA ALA A 208 10.23 -4.63 3.16
C ALA A 208 9.72 -3.48 2.30
N ASN A 209 9.80 -2.26 2.80
CA ASN A 209 9.45 -1.04 2.07
C ASN A 209 10.67 -0.52 1.30
N ILE A 210 10.65 -0.63 -0.01
CA ILE A 210 11.72 -0.19 -0.91
C ILE A 210 11.24 1.07 -1.66
N THR A 211 11.34 2.20 -0.98
CA THR A 211 10.96 3.50 -1.53
C THR A 211 12.19 4.30 -1.97
N GLU A 212 12.07 4.99 -3.10
CA GLU A 212 13.10 5.90 -3.59
C GLU A 212 13.28 7.06 -2.60
N PHE A 213 14.54 7.47 -2.42
CA PHE A 213 14.92 8.59 -1.54
C PHE A 213 14.61 8.36 -0.06
N GLY A 214 14.38 7.09 0.34
CA GLY A 214 14.19 6.68 1.73
C GLY A 214 15.50 6.36 2.45
N ALA A 215 15.39 5.92 3.70
CA ALA A 215 16.53 5.46 4.49
C ALA A 215 17.01 4.06 4.12
N THR A 216 16.11 3.21 3.61
CA THR A 216 16.41 1.84 3.18
C THR A 216 17.10 1.85 1.81
N PRO A 217 18.25 1.20 1.63
CA PRO A 217 18.85 1.00 0.30
C PRO A 217 17.90 0.26 -0.65
N LEU A 218 18.03 0.50 -1.95
CA LEU A 218 17.21 -0.13 -2.98
C LEU A 218 17.68 -1.57 -3.25
N TYR A 219 17.50 -2.45 -2.27
CA TYR A 219 17.80 -3.87 -2.41
C TYR A 219 16.94 -4.54 -3.46
N THR A 220 17.48 -5.54 -4.12
CA THR A 220 16.74 -6.40 -5.05
C THR A 220 15.81 -7.36 -4.31
N GLN A 221 14.79 -7.85 -5.00
CA GLN A 221 13.91 -8.88 -4.46
C GLN A 221 14.67 -10.13 -4.01
N SER A 222 15.70 -10.55 -4.77
CA SER A 222 16.52 -11.72 -4.44
C SER A 222 17.32 -11.54 -3.15
N GLU A 223 17.91 -10.36 -2.94
CA GLU A 223 18.63 -10.04 -1.69
C GLU A 223 17.69 -10.04 -0.49
N LEU A 224 16.50 -9.46 -0.64
CA LEU A 224 15.49 -9.41 0.41
C LEU A 224 14.93 -10.82 0.73
N ALA A 225 14.61 -11.62 -0.30
CA ALA A 225 14.18 -13.01 -0.13
C ALA A 225 15.23 -13.85 0.62
N ALA A 226 16.51 -13.72 0.24
CA ALA A 226 17.61 -14.41 0.91
C ALA A 226 17.74 -14.01 2.39
N ASN A 227 17.11 -12.91 2.83
CA ASN A 227 17.10 -12.43 4.21
C ASN A 227 15.73 -12.56 4.89
N GLY A 228 14.83 -13.45 4.39
CA GLY A 228 13.58 -13.81 5.04
C GLY A 228 12.41 -12.87 4.78
N VAL A 229 12.56 -11.89 3.87
CA VAL A 229 11.48 -10.99 3.48
C VAL A 229 10.49 -11.74 2.59
N SER A 230 9.20 -11.64 2.90
CA SER A 230 8.11 -12.31 2.18
C SER A 230 7.39 -11.39 1.20
N LEU A 231 7.37 -10.07 1.45
CA LEU A 231 6.75 -9.07 0.59
C LEU A 231 7.71 -7.90 0.36
N VAL A 232 7.76 -7.39 -0.86
CA VAL A 232 8.54 -6.20 -1.21
C VAL A 232 7.60 -5.13 -1.74
N LEU A 233 7.52 -4.01 -1.04
CA LEU A 233 6.65 -2.89 -1.36
C LEU A 233 7.39 -1.80 -2.11
N TYR A 234 6.84 -1.38 -3.25
CA TYR A 234 7.24 -0.20 -4.04
C TYR A 234 6.12 0.84 -3.98
N PRO A 235 6.06 1.69 -2.94
CA PRO A 235 4.83 2.40 -2.57
C PRO A 235 4.42 3.51 -3.52
N LEU A 236 5.38 4.25 -4.11
CA LEU A 236 5.11 5.48 -4.86
C LEU A 236 5.92 5.62 -6.16
N SER A 237 6.61 4.59 -6.63
CA SER A 237 7.49 4.67 -7.81
C SER A 237 6.77 5.20 -9.05
N SER A 238 5.61 4.65 -9.36
CA SER A 238 4.79 5.06 -10.50
C SER A 238 4.27 6.51 -10.36
N PHE A 239 3.85 6.91 -9.16
CA PHE A 239 3.41 8.28 -8.88
C PHE A 239 4.54 9.30 -9.06
N ARG A 240 5.74 9.01 -8.55
CA ARG A 240 6.91 9.88 -8.72
C ARG A 240 7.28 10.05 -10.18
N ALA A 241 7.27 8.95 -10.96
CA ALA A 241 7.54 8.97 -12.38
C ALA A 241 6.50 9.81 -13.15
N ALA A 242 5.21 9.57 -12.89
CA ALA A 242 4.12 10.32 -13.52
C ALA A 242 4.15 11.81 -13.16
N SER A 243 4.44 12.15 -11.89
CA SER A 243 4.54 13.54 -11.44
C SER A 243 5.69 14.28 -12.15
N LYS A 244 6.85 13.64 -12.32
CA LYS A 244 7.97 14.23 -13.06
C LYS A 244 7.64 14.42 -14.54
N ALA A 245 6.96 13.44 -15.16
CA ALA A 245 6.52 13.55 -16.54
C ALA A 245 5.50 14.70 -16.72
N ALA A 246 4.53 14.83 -15.80
CA ALA A 246 3.57 15.93 -15.83
C ALA A 246 4.24 17.31 -15.74
N LEU A 247 5.23 17.48 -14.84
CA LEU A 247 6.00 18.73 -14.75
C LEU A 247 6.72 19.05 -16.06
N ASN A 248 7.35 18.07 -16.70
CA ASN A 248 8.03 18.27 -17.98
C ASN A 248 7.06 18.76 -19.09
N VAL A 249 5.83 18.21 -19.09
CA VAL A 249 4.78 18.64 -20.04
C VAL A 249 4.34 20.09 -19.75
N TYR A 250 4.08 20.44 -18.49
CA TYR A 250 3.69 21.79 -18.11
C TYR A 250 4.77 22.82 -18.45
N GLU A 251 6.05 22.50 -18.17
CA GLU A 251 7.19 23.37 -18.51
C GLU A 251 7.32 23.56 -20.03
N ALA A 252 7.14 22.49 -20.83
CA ALA A 252 7.18 22.58 -22.29
C ALA A 252 6.06 23.49 -22.83
N ILE A 253 4.82 23.32 -22.35
CA ILE A 253 3.69 24.16 -22.79
C ILE A 253 3.93 25.63 -22.41
N MET A 254 4.41 25.91 -21.18
CA MET A 254 4.68 27.28 -20.73
C MET A 254 5.81 27.95 -21.54
N ARG A 255 6.84 27.20 -21.91
CA ARG A 255 7.99 27.71 -22.68
C ARG A 255 7.68 27.88 -24.15
N ASP A 256 7.04 26.88 -24.77
CA ASP A 256 6.92 26.77 -26.22
C ASP A 256 5.52 27.14 -26.76
N GLY A 257 4.53 27.31 -25.87
CA GLY A 257 3.12 27.52 -26.22
C GLY A 257 2.45 26.29 -26.86
N THR A 258 3.10 25.11 -26.77
CA THR A 258 2.63 23.85 -27.35
C THR A 258 3.29 22.69 -26.66
N GLN A 259 2.62 21.50 -26.65
CA GLN A 259 3.15 20.25 -26.15
C GLN A 259 3.89 19.41 -27.22
N ALA A 260 4.04 19.93 -28.45
CA ALA A 260 4.53 19.14 -29.59
C ALA A 260 5.88 18.43 -29.33
N ALA A 261 6.80 19.09 -28.61
CA ALA A 261 8.13 18.58 -28.35
C ALA A 261 8.16 17.38 -27.36
N VAL A 262 7.07 17.11 -26.65
CA VAL A 262 7.01 16.06 -25.59
C VAL A 262 5.94 14.99 -25.86
N VAL A 263 5.27 15.04 -27.02
CA VAL A 263 4.20 14.09 -27.38
C VAL A 263 4.69 12.63 -27.35
N ASP A 264 5.92 12.36 -27.80
CA ASP A 264 6.49 11.01 -27.84
C ASP A 264 6.71 10.39 -26.44
N SER A 265 6.68 11.21 -25.37
CA SER A 265 6.76 10.74 -23.98
C SER A 265 5.39 10.45 -23.36
N MET A 266 4.30 10.64 -24.09
CA MET A 266 2.94 10.47 -23.61
C MET A 266 2.37 9.12 -24.02
N GLN A 267 1.49 8.58 -23.19
CA GLN A 267 0.66 7.46 -23.57
C GLN A 267 -0.27 7.88 -24.73
N THR A 268 -0.33 7.05 -25.75
CA THR A 268 -1.22 7.30 -26.91
C THR A 268 -2.69 7.06 -26.52
N ARG A 269 -3.60 7.63 -27.33
CA ARG A 269 -5.03 7.36 -27.19
C ARG A 269 -5.37 5.86 -27.42
N ALA A 270 -4.66 5.22 -28.33
CA ALA A 270 -4.86 3.80 -28.63
C ALA A 270 -4.48 2.93 -27.41
N GLU A 271 -3.33 3.16 -26.82
CA GLU A 271 -2.90 2.46 -25.60
C GLU A 271 -3.87 2.70 -24.43
N LEU A 272 -4.33 3.95 -24.23
CA LEU A 272 -5.33 4.26 -23.20
C LEU A 272 -6.61 3.46 -23.42
N TYR A 273 -7.11 3.39 -24.65
CA TYR A 273 -8.33 2.64 -24.99
C TYR A 273 -8.16 1.14 -24.80
N GLU A 274 -6.99 0.59 -25.14
CA GLU A 274 -6.65 -0.81 -24.89
C GLU A 274 -6.67 -1.10 -23.38
N HIS A 275 -5.98 -0.31 -22.56
CA HIS A 275 -5.96 -0.49 -21.11
C HIS A 275 -7.35 -0.37 -20.48
N LEU A 276 -8.21 0.48 -20.99
CA LEU A 276 -9.58 0.65 -20.49
C LEU A 276 -10.57 -0.37 -21.07
N ASN A 277 -10.15 -1.20 -22.05
CA ASN A 277 -11.04 -2.09 -22.81
C ASN A 277 -12.20 -1.33 -23.48
N TYR A 278 -11.91 -0.10 -23.98
CA TYR A 278 -12.90 0.85 -24.47
C TYR A 278 -13.77 0.27 -25.61
N HIS A 279 -13.17 -0.42 -26.58
CA HIS A 279 -13.89 -0.97 -27.72
C HIS A 279 -14.90 -2.06 -27.36
N ALA A 280 -14.67 -2.82 -26.28
CA ALA A 280 -15.65 -3.79 -25.79
C ALA A 280 -16.92 -3.10 -25.24
N PHE A 281 -16.77 -1.93 -24.64
CA PHE A 281 -17.93 -1.13 -24.21
C PHE A 281 -18.73 -0.59 -25.41
N GLU A 282 -18.06 -0.08 -26.46
CA GLU A 282 -18.74 0.35 -27.69
C GLU A 282 -19.50 -0.81 -28.33
N GLN A 283 -18.85 -1.96 -28.53
CA GLN A 283 -19.48 -3.15 -29.12
C GLN A 283 -20.69 -3.63 -28.29
N LYS A 284 -20.60 -3.57 -26.96
CA LYS A 284 -21.71 -3.90 -26.08
C LYS A 284 -22.86 -2.92 -26.25
N LEU A 285 -22.55 -1.62 -26.32
CA LEU A 285 -23.54 -0.55 -26.52
C LEU A 285 -24.29 -0.76 -27.84
N ASP A 286 -23.56 -1.03 -28.94
CA ASP A 286 -24.14 -1.26 -30.28
C ASP A 286 -25.09 -2.47 -30.28
N LYS A 287 -24.69 -3.56 -29.61
CA LYS A 287 -25.55 -4.76 -29.44
C LYS A 287 -26.80 -4.47 -28.61
N LEU A 288 -26.68 -3.68 -27.52
CA LEU A 288 -27.81 -3.38 -26.65
C LEU A 288 -28.87 -2.51 -27.35
N PHE A 289 -28.45 -1.62 -28.23
CA PHE A 289 -29.34 -0.68 -28.90
C PHE A 289 -29.55 -0.99 -30.38
N GLN A 290 -29.11 -2.17 -30.88
CA GLN A 290 -29.28 -2.65 -32.26
C GLN A 290 -28.90 -1.57 -33.29
N LYS A 291 -27.76 -0.92 -33.11
CA LYS A 291 -27.22 0.07 -34.06
C LYS A 291 -26.35 -0.56 -35.10
#